data_ee4ba1b6394c22cdb065e15d4a2b5f30
#
_entry.id   ee4ba1b6394c22cdb065e15d4a2b5f30
#
_cell.length_a   1.000
_cell.length_b   1.000
_cell.length_c   1.000
_cell.angle_alpha   90.00
_cell.angle_beta   90.00
_cell.angle_gamma   90.00
#
_symmetry.space_group_name_H-M   'P 1'
#
loop_
_entity.id
_entity.type
_entity.pdbx_description
1 polymer ?
#
loop_
_entity_poly.entity_id
_entity_poly.type
_entity_poly.pdbx_seq_one_letter_code
_entity_poly.pdbx_strand_id
1 'polypeptide(L)'
;MKFFRIFIIISISLTTSIKADLNKNLIDQLDKGGKLIFIRHAYAPGSGDPNNFNLNDCSTQRNLSKDGRKQAQLIGDFFKENKIQIDKVLSSEWCRCKDTAEIAFEDFSTISFLNSFYSSKFEKNKARQVEELNKYIRKFKSKKNLILVTHYVLISEILNYGPSSGEIVVSDKNFNVIGSIEIDY
;
A
#
# COMPACT_ATOMS: atom_id res chain seq x y z
N MET A 1 22.87 -18.20 35.46
CA MET A 1 23.12 -17.24 34.37
C MET A 1 23.25 -17.86 32.97
N LYS A 2 23.68 -19.11 32.80
CA LYS A 2 23.80 -19.77 31.45
C LYS A 2 22.45 -20.16 30.83
N PHE A 3 21.44 -20.49 31.61
CA PHE A 3 20.09 -20.87 31.10
C PHE A 3 19.32 -19.70 30.49
N PHE A 4 19.51 -18.46 30.99
CA PHE A 4 18.79 -17.27 30.45
C PHE A 4 19.24 -16.86 29.05
N ARG A 5 20.53 -17.08 28.70
CA ARG A 5 21.05 -16.78 27.35
C ARG A 5 20.54 -17.75 26.28
N ILE A 6 20.33 -19.02 26.63
CA ILE A 6 19.82 -20.04 25.69
C ILE A 6 18.35 -19.78 25.36
N PHE A 7 17.53 -19.32 26.34
CA PHE A 7 16.12 -19.01 26.11
C PHE A 7 15.89 -17.82 25.16
N ILE A 8 16.74 -16.76 25.22
CA ILE A 8 16.67 -15.61 24.38
C ILE A 8 17.02 -15.96 22.91
N ILE A 9 18.04 -16.80 22.71
CA ILE A 9 18.47 -17.23 21.36
C ILE A 9 17.39 -18.08 20.68
N ILE A 10 16.72 -18.96 21.41
CA ILE A 10 15.64 -19.82 20.88
C ILE A 10 14.41 -18.97 20.52
N SER A 11 14.06 -17.96 21.31
CA SER A 11 12.93 -17.06 21.04
C SER A 11 13.13 -16.24 19.75
N ILE A 12 14.33 -15.70 19.53
CA ILE A 12 14.66 -14.90 18.34
C ILE A 12 14.64 -15.77 17.06
N SER A 13 15.15 -16.99 17.11
CA SER A 13 15.16 -17.88 15.94
C SER A 13 13.78 -18.38 15.54
N LEU A 14 12.86 -18.57 16.50
CA LEU A 14 11.47 -18.96 16.19
C LEU A 14 10.69 -17.82 15.51
N THR A 15 10.84 -16.59 15.98
CA THR A 15 10.12 -15.45 15.41
C THR A 15 10.55 -15.11 13.99
N THR A 16 11.84 -15.24 13.68
CA THR A 16 12.36 -15.04 12.31
C THR A 16 11.88 -16.11 11.33
N SER A 17 11.79 -17.38 11.77
CA SER A 17 11.28 -18.47 10.94
C SER A 17 9.80 -18.29 10.61
N ILE A 18 8.97 -17.90 11.57
CA ILE A 18 7.53 -17.67 11.36
C ILE A 18 7.29 -16.50 10.37
N LYS A 19 8.02 -15.38 10.51
CA LYS A 19 7.90 -14.23 9.60
C LYS A 19 8.33 -14.61 8.18
N ALA A 20 9.37 -15.40 8.01
CA ALA A 20 9.82 -15.89 6.71
C ALA A 20 8.79 -16.81 6.03
N ASP A 21 8.15 -17.69 6.77
CA ASP A 21 7.11 -18.59 6.26
C ASP A 21 5.84 -17.84 5.87
N LEU A 22 5.43 -16.81 6.65
CA LEU A 22 4.29 -15.95 6.32
C LEU A 22 4.54 -15.16 5.05
N ASN A 23 5.73 -14.57 4.90
CA ASN A 23 6.11 -13.84 3.70
C ASN A 23 6.15 -14.76 2.47
N LYS A 24 6.67 -15.97 2.58
CA LYS A 24 6.68 -16.96 1.50
C LYS A 24 5.26 -17.31 1.06
N ASN A 25 4.37 -17.60 2.01
CA ASN A 25 2.97 -17.90 1.70
C ASN A 25 2.29 -16.72 0.99
N LEU A 26 2.56 -15.49 1.42
CA LEU A 26 1.98 -14.31 0.78
C LEU A 26 2.50 -14.11 -0.65
N ILE A 27 3.80 -14.34 -0.89
CA ILE A 27 4.39 -14.32 -2.24
C ILE A 27 3.73 -15.39 -3.13
N ASP A 28 3.54 -16.61 -2.62
CA ASP A 28 2.84 -17.68 -3.33
C ASP A 28 1.38 -17.31 -3.68
N GLN A 29 0.69 -16.53 -2.83
CA GLN A 29 -0.64 -16.00 -3.12
C GLN A 29 -0.60 -14.92 -4.20
N LEU A 30 0.42 -14.05 -4.20
CA LEU A 30 0.64 -13.02 -5.21
C LEU A 30 0.99 -13.62 -6.58
N ASP A 31 1.76 -14.70 -6.61
CA ASP A 31 2.11 -15.43 -7.83
C ASP A 31 0.88 -16.07 -8.51
N LYS A 32 -0.07 -16.57 -7.72
CA LYS A 32 -1.37 -17.04 -8.23
C LYS A 32 -2.19 -15.94 -8.90
N GLY A 33 -1.90 -14.67 -8.61
CA GLY A 33 -2.55 -13.50 -9.16
C GLY A 33 -4.01 -13.32 -8.72
N GLY A 34 -4.70 -12.38 -9.36
CA GLY A 34 -6.10 -12.05 -9.09
C GLY A 34 -6.36 -11.37 -7.75
N LYS A 35 -5.32 -10.86 -7.10
CA LYS A 35 -5.38 -10.16 -5.81
C LYS A 35 -5.52 -8.65 -6.00
N LEU A 36 -6.05 -7.99 -4.98
CA LEU A 36 -5.99 -6.55 -4.80
C LEU A 36 -4.81 -6.25 -3.86
N ILE A 37 -3.94 -5.35 -4.30
CA ILE A 37 -2.74 -4.96 -3.57
C ILE A 37 -2.86 -3.48 -3.24
N PHE A 38 -3.24 -3.17 -2.01
CA PHE A 38 -3.31 -1.80 -1.53
C PHE A 38 -1.93 -1.38 -1.00
N ILE A 39 -1.43 -0.25 -1.47
CA ILE A 39 -0.19 0.33 -0.98
C ILE A 39 -0.52 1.71 -0.41
N ARG A 40 -0.32 1.89 0.89
CA ARG A 40 -0.31 3.24 1.43
C ARG A 40 0.90 3.97 0.84
N HIS A 41 0.70 5.19 0.33
CA HIS A 41 1.82 5.99 -0.17
C HIS A 41 3.04 5.91 0.75
N ALA A 42 4.22 5.93 0.19
CA ALA A 42 5.49 5.89 0.92
C ALA A 42 5.62 7.08 1.91
N TYR A 43 6.63 7.04 2.75
CA TYR A 43 6.77 7.97 3.86
C TYR A 43 6.77 9.43 3.43
N ALA A 44 5.77 10.16 3.92
CA ALA A 44 5.61 11.59 3.80
C ALA A 44 5.46 12.17 5.22
N PRO A 45 6.43 12.92 5.75
CA PRO A 45 6.44 13.38 7.13
C PRO A 45 5.28 14.32 7.44
N GLY A 46 4.81 14.29 8.69
CA GLY A 46 3.69 15.10 9.16
C GLY A 46 2.32 14.46 8.95
N SER A 47 1.27 15.24 9.12
CA SER A 47 -0.13 14.82 9.05
C SER A 47 -0.96 15.83 8.26
N GLY A 48 -1.93 15.34 7.48
CA GLY A 48 -2.78 16.18 6.64
C GLY A 48 -2.03 16.81 5.45
N ASP A 49 -2.63 17.81 4.87
CA ASP A 49 -2.06 18.67 3.83
C ASP A 49 -2.17 20.14 4.27
N PRO A 50 -1.36 21.07 3.75
CA PRO A 50 -1.44 22.50 4.07
C PRO A 50 -2.82 23.11 3.73
N ASN A 51 -3.17 24.21 4.39
CA ASN A 51 -4.46 24.88 4.20
C ASN A 51 -4.69 25.37 2.76
N ASN A 52 -3.61 25.74 2.06
CA ASN A 52 -3.64 26.17 0.66
C ASN A 52 -3.60 25.01 -0.35
N PHE A 53 -3.93 23.79 0.09
CA PHE A 53 -3.92 22.58 -0.74
C PHE A 53 -4.62 22.77 -2.08
N ASN A 54 -3.90 22.42 -3.14
CA ASN A 54 -4.39 22.32 -4.51
C ASN A 54 -3.94 20.99 -5.12
N LEU A 55 -4.88 20.20 -5.63
CA LEU A 55 -4.61 18.89 -6.21
C LEU A 55 -3.65 18.94 -7.42
N ASN A 56 -3.70 20.04 -8.18
CA ASN A 56 -2.89 20.22 -9.37
C ASN A 56 -1.52 20.86 -9.11
N ASP A 57 -1.22 21.21 -7.86
CA ASP A 57 0.04 21.84 -7.47
C ASP A 57 0.70 21.10 -6.31
N CYS A 58 1.73 20.30 -6.63
CA CYS A 58 2.45 19.51 -5.64
C CYS A 58 3.18 20.36 -4.59
N SER A 59 3.50 21.63 -4.89
CA SER A 59 4.15 22.52 -3.92
C SER A 59 3.24 22.87 -2.74
N THR A 60 1.93 22.70 -2.90
CA THR A 60 0.91 22.95 -1.87
C THR A 60 0.51 21.67 -1.11
N GLN A 61 1.19 20.57 -1.34
CA GLN A 61 0.85 19.27 -0.77
C GLN A 61 1.94 18.77 0.18
N ARG A 62 1.57 17.88 1.07
CA ARG A 62 2.52 17.08 1.84
C ARG A 62 3.07 15.98 0.93
N ASN A 63 4.37 16.04 0.65
CA ASN A 63 5.05 15.18 -0.31
C ASN A 63 5.96 14.16 0.36
N LEU A 64 6.48 13.19 -0.41
CA LEU A 64 7.44 12.20 0.06
C LEU A 64 8.73 12.89 0.53
N SER A 65 9.29 12.39 1.63
CA SER A 65 10.66 12.72 2.02
C SER A 65 11.68 11.98 1.14
N LYS A 66 12.97 12.26 1.35
CA LYS A 66 14.03 11.48 0.74
C LYS A 66 13.94 9.99 1.09
N ASP A 67 13.64 9.69 2.36
CA ASP A 67 13.45 8.31 2.82
C ASP A 67 12.19 7.67 2.21
N GLY A 68 11.10 8.45 2.07
CA GLY A 68 9.91 7.98 1.37
C GLY A 68 10.16 7.65 -0.10
N ARG A 69 10.99 8.41 -0.80
CA ARG A 69 11.40 8.08 -2.17
C ARG A 69 12.23 6.79 -2.22
N LYS A 70 13.13 6.59 -1.26
CA LYS A 70 13.88 5.34 -1.10
C LYS A 70 12.94 4.17 -0.81
N GLN A 71 11.97 4.35 0.09
CA GLN A 71 10.95 3.34 0.39
C GLN A 71 10.13 2.97 -0.87
N ALA A 72 9.73 3.95 -1.68
CA ALA A 72 9.04 3.70 -2.94
C ALA A 72 9.88 2.86 -3.92
N GLN A 73 11.20 3.10 -3.99
CA GLN A 73 12.13 2.29 -4.78
C GLN A 73 12.15 0.83 -4.28
N LEU A 74 12.27 0.63 -2.96
CA LEU A 74 12.29 -0.71 -2.35
C LEU A 74 10.96 -1.46 -2.56
N ILE A 75 9.83 -0.74 -2.59
CA ILE A 75 8.54 -1.32 -3.00
C ILE A 75 8.64 -1.88 -4.42
N GLY A 76 9.14 -1.09 -5.38
CA GLY A 76 9.31 -1.54 -6.76
C GLY A 76 10.24 -2.75 -6.89
N ASP A 77 11.37 -2.70 -6.19
CA ASP A 77 12.35 -3.80 -6.15
C ASP A 77 11.73 -5.09 -5.62
N PHE A 78 10.90 -5.02 -4.57
CA PHE A 78 10.16 -6.18 -4.05
C PHE A 78 9.30 -6.86 -5.13
N PHE A 79 8.51 -6.11 -5.91
CA PHE A 79 7.68 -6.67 -6.97
C PHE A 79 8.50 -7.27 -8.10
N LYS A 80 9.59 -6.62 -8.48
CA LYS A 80 10.49 -7.04 -9.54
C LYS A 80 11.26 -8.32 -9.18
N GLU A 81 11.85 -8.37 -7.99
CA GLU A 81 12.62 -9.52 -7.50
C GLU A 81 11.76 -10.77 -7.35
N ASN A 82 10.52 -10.60 -6.87
CA ASN A 82 9.57 -11.71 -6.72
C ASN A 82 8.77 -12.00 -8.00
N LYS A 83 9.04 -11.27 -9.12
CA LYS A 83 8.39 -11.47 -10.44
C LYS A 83 6.86 -11.45 -10.37
N ILE A 84 6.29 -10.63 -9.48
CA ILE A 84 4.85 -10.56 -9.24
C ILE A 84 4.14 -9.99 -10.47
N GLN A 85 3.18 -10.75 -11.01
CA GLN A 85 2.43 -10.34 -12.20
C GLN A 85 1.41 -9.26 -11.87
N ILE A 86 1.56 -8.09 -12.51
CA ILE A 86 0.70 -6.92 -12.34
C ILE A 86 -0.11 -6.70 -13.62
N ASP A 87 -1.41 -6.46 -13.49
CA ASP A 87 -2.30 -6.06 -14.59
C ASP A 87 -2.26 -4.56 -14.80
N LYS A 88 -2.48 -3.81 -13.72
CA LYS A 88 -2.52 -2.35 -13.70
C LYS A 88 -2.06 -1.82 -12.36
N VAL A 89 -1.52 -0.61 -12.41
CA VAL A 89 -1.25 0.22 -11.24
C VAL A 89 -2.19 1.44 -11.30
N LEU A 90 -3.04 1.58 -10.29
CA LEU A 90 -3.89 2.74 -10.10
C LEU A 90 -3.41 3.53 -8.89
N SER A 91 -3.39 4.84 -9.01
CA SER A 91 -2.97 5.76 -7.96
C SER A 91 -4.02 6.79 -7.64
N SER A 92 -4.07 7.22 -6.38
CA SER A 92 -4.68 8.49 -6.02
C SER A 92 -4.04 9.65 -6.79
N GLU A 93 -4.81 10.71 -7.00
CA GLU A 93 -4.35 11.94 -7.68
C GLU A 93 -3.40 12.81 -6.81
N TRP A 94 -3.23 12.51 -5.51
CA TRP A 94 -2.28 13.19 -4.62
C TRP A 94 -0.84 12.94 -5.03
N CYS A 95 -0.01 13.98 -4.99
CA CYS A 95 1.38 13.91 -5.46
C CYS A 95 2.18 12.82 -4.76
N ARG A 96 2.06 12.63 -3.44
CA ARG A 96 2.73 11.54 -2.70
C ARG A 96 2.35 10.14 -3.17
N CYS A 97 1.11 9.94 -3.64
CA CYS A 97 0.68 8.67 -4.22
C CYS A 97 1.21 8.49 -5.64
N LYS A 98 1.14 9.54 -6.46
CA LYS A 98 1.73 9.56 -7.81
C LYS A 98 3.23 9.28 -7.76
N ASP A 99 3.96 10.00 -6.90
CA ASP A 99 5.41 9.79 -6.71
C ASP A 99 5.72 8.35 -6.27
N THR A 100 4.90 7.78 -5.35
CA THR A 100 5.08 6.39 -4.93
C THR A 100 4.86 5.43 -6.10
N ALA A 101 3.80 5.62 -6.88
CA ALA A 101 3.47 4.77 -8.02
C ALA A 101 4.50 4.90 -9.15
N GLU A 102 4.92 6.12 -9.48
CA GLU A 102 5.92 6.40 -10.51
C GLU A 102 7.28 5.78 -10.19
N ILE A 103 7.77 5.97 -8.95
CA ILE A 103 9.07 5.44 -8.53
C ILE A 103 9.07 3.92 -8.47
N ALA A 104 7.97 3.31 -7.98
CA ALA A 104 7.91 1.85 -7.80
C ALA A 104 7.58 1.10 -9.09
N PHE A 105 6.77 1.66 -9.99
CA PHE A 105 6.17 0.92 -11.11
C PHE A 105 6.33 1.58 -12.48
N GLU A 106 6.78 2.85 -12.55
CA GLU A 106 6.94 3.65 -13.77
C GLU A 106 5.61 3.94 -14.50
N ASP A 107 4.84 2.90 -14.87
CA ASP A 107 3.54 3.03 -15.56
C ASP A 107 2.37 2.90 -14.58
N PHE A 108 1.53 3.95 -14.52
CA PHE A 108 0.34 3.99 -13.69
C PHE A 108 -0.72 4.95 -14.25
N SER A 109 -1.95 4.82 -13.76
CA SER A 109 -3.03 5.76 -14.04
C SER A 109 -3.60 6.32 -12.74
N THR A 110 -3.97 7.60 -12.73
CA THR A 110 -4.65 8.20 -11.58
C THR A 110 -6.14 7.99 -11.62
N ILE A 111 -6.77 7.87 -10.45
CA ILE A 111 -8.21 7.74 -10.34
C ILE A 111 -8.73 8.31 -9.03
N SER A 112 -9.81 9.08 -9.11
CA SER A 112 -10.32 9.88 -7.99
C SER A 112 -10.90 9.06 -6.83
N PHE A 113 -11.38 7.84 -7.05
CA PHE A 113 -11.89 7.01 -5.97
C PHE A 113 -10.78 6.48 -5.02
N LEU A 114 -9.50 6.64 -5.38
CA LEU A 114 -8.37 6.35 -4.49
C LEU A 114 -7.90 7.57 -3.68
N ASN A 115 -8.55 8.72 -3.84
CA ASN A 115 -8.19 9.97 -3.18
C ASN A 115 -8.43 9.93 -1.66
N SER A 116 -7.72 10.80 -0.94
CA SER A 116 -7.89 10.95 0.50
C SER A 116 -9.21 11.66 0.84
N PHE A 117 -9.91 11.17 1.85
CA PHE A 117 -11.03 11.84 2.51
C PHE A 117 -10.74 12.14 4.00
N TYR A 118 -9.45 12.25 4.35
CA TYR A 118 -9.01 12.52 5.74
C TYR A 118 -9.46 13.89 6.25
N SER A 119 -9.35 14.92 5.43
CA SER A 119 -9.78 16.26 5.81
C SER A 119 -11.30 16.40 5.72
N SER A 120 -11.92 17.15 6.64
CA SER A 120 -13.35 17.47 6.62
C SER A 120 -13.82 18.06 5.27
N LYS A 121 -12.93 18.78 4.57
CA LYS A 121 -13.18 19.29 3.20
C LYS A 121 -13.52 18.17 2.21
N PHE A 122 -12.95 16.96 2.39
CA PHE A 122 -13.06 15.82 1.46
C PHE A 122 -13.91 14.67 2.01
N GLU A 123 -14.26 14.67 3.28
CA GLU A 123 -15.04 13.61 3.95
C GLU A 123 -16.35 13.29 3.21
N LYS A 124 -17.01 14.31 2.68
CA LYS A 124 -18.24 14.15 1.87
C LYS A 124 -18.07 13.24 0.65
N ASN A 125 -16.85 13.03 0.16
CA ASN A 125 -16.56 12.16 -0.98
C ASN A 125 -16.47 10.67 -0.61
N LYS A 126 -16.33 10.33 0.68
CA LYS A 126 -16.09 8.98 1.17
C LYS A 126 -17.06 7.95 0.58
N ALA A 127 -18.37 8.16 0.78
CA ALA A 127 -19.38 7.20 0.33
C ALA A 127 -19.31 6.94 -1.19
N ARG A 128 -19.18 8.01 -1.99
CA ARG A 128 -19.05 7.92 -3.45
C ARG A 128 -17.78 7.18 -3.86
N GLN A 129 -16.64 7.51 -3.26
CA GLN A 129 -15.36 6.86 -3.58
C GLN A 129 -15.37 5.35 -3.27
N VAL A 130 -15.93 4.97 -2.11
CA VAL A 130 -16.09 3.57 -1.73
C VAL A 130 -16.99 2.82 -2.72
N GLU A 131 -18.11 3.43 -3.14
CA GLU A 131 -19.02 2.84 -4.13
C GLU A 131 -18.34 2.67 -5.50
N GLU A 132 -17.62 3.68 -5.97
CA GLU A 132 -16.89 3.65 -7.25
C GLU A 132 -15.79 2.59 -7.25
N LEU A 133 -15.02 2.47 -6.17
CA LEU A 133 -14.03 1.41 -5.99
C LEU A 133 -14.70 0.03 -6.06
N ASN A 134 -15.79 -0.18 -5.32
CA ASN A 134 -16.55 -1.43 -5.35
C ASN A 134 -17.04 -1.78 -6.76
N LYS A 135 -17.58 -0.80 -7.49
CA LYS A 135 -18.02 -0.98 -8.89
C LYS A 135 -16.84 -1.36 -9.80
N TYR A 136 -15.69 -0.72 -9.60
CA TYR A 136 -14.48 -1.02 -10.37
C TYR A 136 -14.00 -2.47 -10.12
N ILE A 137 -13.88 -2.88 -8.86
CA ILE A 137 -13.42 -4.22 -8.48
C ILE A 137 -14.35 -5.32 -8.99
N ARG A 138 -15.68 -5.13 -8.92
CA ARG A 138 -16.66 -6.09 -9.50
C ARG A 138 -16.45 -6.32 -10.99
N LYS A 139 -15.98 -5.31 -11.73
CA LYS A 139 -15.70 -5.39 -13.16
C LYS A 139 -14.29 -5.91 -13.49
N PHE A 140 -13.40 -5.92 -12.51
CA PHE A 140 -12.02 -6.36 -12.69
C PHE A 140 -11.95 -7.88 -12.86
N LYS A 141 -11.69 -8.36 -14.07
CA LYS A 141 -11.69 -9.79 -14.45
C LYS A 141 -10.30 -10.36 -14.72
N SER A 142 -9.26 -9.55 -14.62
CA SER A 142 -7.89 -10.02 -14.83
C SER A 142 -7.50 -11.13 -13.86
N LYS A 143 -6.66 -12.05 -14.34
CA LYS A 143 -6.00 -13.06 -13.52
C LYS A 143 -4.71 -12.54 -12.86
N LYS A 144 -4.18 -11.40 -13.33
CA LYS A 144 -3.04 -10.73 -12.72
C LYS A 144 -3.50 -9.87 -11.54
N ASN A 145 -2.57 -9.37 -10.74
CA ASN A 145 -2.84 -8.53 -9.57
C ASN A 145 -3.16 -7.09 -9.98
N LEU A 146 -4.00 -6.42 -9.19
CA LEU A 146 -4.29 -5.00 -9.32
C LEU A 146 -3.63 -4.24 -8.17
N ILE A 147 -2.79 -3.25 -8.49
CA ILE A 147 -2.16 -2.38 -7.50
C ILE A 147 -2.97 -1.10 -7.35
N LEU A 148 -3.18 -0.68 -6.09
CA LEU A 148 -3.97 0.47 -5.67
C LEU A 148 -3.13 1.32 -4.69
N VAL A 149 -2.40 2.33 -5.22
CA VAL A 149 -1.61 3.25 -4.39
C VAL A 149 -2.52 4.34 -3.85
N THR A 150 -2.69 4.38 -2.54
CA THR A 150 -3.69 5.23 -1.90
C THR A 150 -3.28 5.70 -0.49
N HIS A 151 -4.23 6.02 0.35
CA HIS A 151 -4.09 6.65 1.66
C HIS A 151 -4.54 5.74 2.79
N TYR A 152 -4.00 5.97 3.98
CA TYR A 152 -4.40 5.29 5.21
C TYR A 152 -5.93 5.20 5.36
N VAL A 153 -6.63 6.33 5.17
CA VAL A 153 -8.09 6.41 5.42
C VAL A 153 -8.92 5.52 4.49
N LEU A 154 -8.50 5.36 3.22
CA LEU A 154 -9.22 4.48 2.30
C LEU A 154 -8.94 3.01 2.63
N ILE A 155 -7.69 2.66 2.92
CA ILE A 155 -7.33 1.28 3.27
C ILE A 155 -8.03 0.88 4.57
N SER A 156 -8.04 1.74 5.58
CA SER A 156 -8.74 1.47 6.85
C SER A 156 -10.24 1.29 6.65
N GLU A 157 -10.85 2.10 5.79
CA GLU A 157 -12.29 2.02 5.51
C GLU A 157 -12.67 0.73 4.77
N ILE A 158 -11.87 0.33 3.79
CA ILE A 158 -12.19 -0.82 2.92
C ILE A 158 -11.79 -2.15 3.55
N LEU A 159 -10.63 -2.20 4.19
CA LEU A 159 -10.04 -3.44 4.69
C LEU A 159 -10.16 -3.60 6.21
N ASN A 160 -10.67 -2.59 6.93
CA ASN A 160 -10.60 -2.52 8.40
C ASN A 160 -9.17 -2.78 8.91
N TYR A 161 -8.16 -2.22 8.22
CA TYR A 161 -6.75 -2.42 8.44
C TYR A 161 -6.01 -1.08 8.47
N GLY A 162 -5.13 -0.88 9.46
CA GLY A 162 -4.37 0.36 9.65
C GLY A 162 -2.92 0.24 9.14
N PRO A 163 -2.65 0.51 7.87
CA PRO A 163 -1.32 0.29 7.30
C PRO A 163 -0.30 1.34 7.74
N SER A 164 0.96 0.94 7.88
CA SER A 164 2.12 1.82 7.96
C SER A 164 2.39 2.50 6.61
N SER A 165 3.25 3.54 6.57
CA SER A 165 3.66 4.17 5.31
C SER A 165 4.43 3.17 4.43
N GLY A 166 4.09 3.09 3.16
CA GLY A 166 4.71 2.17 2.21
C GLY A 166 4.34 0.70 2.40
N GLU A 167 3.46 0.37 3.36
CA GLU A 167 3.04 -1.00 3.58
C GLU A 167 2.19 -1.51 2.42
N ILE A 168 2.48 -2.75 2.01
CA ILE A 168 1.79 -3.53 0.97
C ILE A 168 0.76 -4.41 1.66
N VAL A 169 -0.53 -4.14 1.48
CA VAL A 169 -1.63 -4.93 2.05
C VAL A 169 -2.32 -5.70 0.94
N VAL A 170 -2.33 -7.02 1.05
CA VAL A 170 -2.91 -7.92 0.05
C VAL A 170 -4.28 -8.40 0.49
N SER A 171 -5.26 -8.28 -0.38
CA SER A 171 -6.60 -8.80 -0.15
C SER A 171 -7.14 -9.61 -1.34
N ASP A 172 -8.18 -10.38 -1.10
CA ASP A 172 -9.03 -10.93 -2.15
C ASP A 172 -9.99 -9.86 -2.73
N LYS A 173 -10.79 -10.25 -3.72
CA LYS A 173 -11.78 -9.35 -4.35
C LYS A 173 -13.01 -9.05 -3.48
N ASN A 174 -13.16 -9.72 -2.34
CA ASN A 174 -14.17 -9.44 -1.33
C ASN A 174 -13.61 -8.57 -0.19
N PHE A 175 -12.38 -8.03 -0.36
CA PHE A 175 -11.66 -7.22 0.61
C PHE A 175 -11.25 -7.96 1.90
N ASN A 176 -11.23 -9.29 1.91
CA ASN A 176 -10.64 -10.04 3.02
C ASN A 176 -9.11 -9.92 2.95
N VAL A 177 -8.49 -9.40 3.98
CA VAL A 177 -7.02 -9.27 4.08
C VAL A 177 -6.40 -10.67 4.14
N ILE A 178 -5.44 -10.93 3.26
CA ILE A 178 -4.66 -12.17 3.18
C ILE A 178 -3.36 -12.03 3.97
N GLY A 179 -2.77 -10.85 3.94
CA GLY A 179 -1.54 -10.51 4.67
C GLY A 179 -0.99 -9.16 4.26
N SER A 180 0.10 -8.76 4.89
CA SER A 180 0.79 -7.51 4.56
C SER A 180 2.30 -7.67 4.62
N ILE A 181 3.01 -6.74 3.97
CA ILE A 181 4.48 -6.65 3.96
C ILE A 181 4.85 -5.20 4.28
N GLU A 182 5.57 -5.01 5.36
CA GLU A 182 6.21 -3.74 5.68
C GLU A 182 7.54 -3.63 4.93
N ILE A 183 7.78 -2.48 4.30
CA ILE A 183 9.02 -2.16 3.60
C ILE A 183 9.79 -1.15 4.46
N ASP A 184 10.82 -1.64 5.09
CA ASP A 184 11.77 -0.81 5.87
C ASP A 184 12.72 -0.05 4.95
N TYR A 185 13.16 1.19 5.35
CA TYR A 185 13.96 2.11 4.53
C TYR A 185 15.01 2.88 5.30
#